data_f2f055341668bd5911a77d07b0528868
#
_entry.id   f2f055341668bd5911a77d07b0528868
#
_cell.length_a   1.000
_cell.length_b   1.000
_cell.length_c   1.000
_cell.angle_alpha   90.00
_cell.angle_beta   90.00
_cell.angle_gamma   90.00
#
_symmetry.space_group_name_H-M   'P 1'
#
loop_
_entity.id
_entity.type
_entity.pdbx_description
1 polymer ?
#
loop_
_entity_poly.entity_id
_entity_poly.type
_entity_poly.pdbx_seq_one_letter_code
_entity_poly.pdbx_strand_id
1 'polypeptide(L)'
;MQYVAFLFIIGNTVVMKLSEQTPLTGLHVAALTKEAGFPDGVVNVIPGYGQTAGAAIVNHPDVHKIAFTGSTEVGRLIQQQAAKNLKKVTLELGGKSPAIVLKDANLEKAVEATHFALFFNMVTFQNYHSDRINYTVQSMIT
;
A
#
# COMPACT_ATOMS: atom_id res chain seq x y z
N MET A 1 -2.42 -5.56 -4.17
CA MET A 1 -2.55 -6.94 -4.69
C MET A 1 -1.53 -7.36 -5.75
N GLN A 2 -1.04 -6.47 -6.60
CA GLN A 2 -0.10 -6.82 -7.69
C GLN A 2 1.16 -7.59 -7.24
N TYR A 3 1.71 -7.28 -6.07
CA TYR A 3 2.93 -7.95 -5.58
C TYR A 3 2.70 -9.36 -5.02
N VAL A 4 1.48 -9.69 -4.63
CA VAL A 4 1.15 -10.98 -4.01
C VAL A 4 1.25 -12.12 -5.02
N ALA A 5 0.84 -11.90 -6.26
CA ALA A 5 0.89 -12.89 -7.32
C ALA A 5 2.34 -13.35 -7.62
N PHE A 6 3.30 -12.43 -7.67
CA PHE A 6 4.71 -12.76 -7.91
C PHE A 6 5.33 -13.58 -6.76
N LEU A 7 4.89 -13.35 -5.53
CA LEU A 7 5.42 -14.08 -4.36
C LEU A 7 5.06 -15.57 -4.40
N PHE A 8 3.91 -15.93 -4.96
CA PHE A 8 3.48 -17.32 -5.09
C PHE A 8 4.25 -18.09 -6.16
N ILE A 9 4.60 -17.46 -7.27
CA ILE A 9 5.32 -18.11 -8.38
C ILE A 9 6.68 -18.63 -7.92
N ILE A 10 7.31 -18.00 -6.93
CA ILE A 10 8.63 -18.37 -6.39
C ILE A 10 8.55 -19.13 -5.05
N GLY A 11 7.37 -19.65 -4.71
CA GLY A 11 7.20 -20.55 -3.56
C GLY A 11 7.17 -19.91 -2.19
N ASN A 12 6.88 -18.60 -2.09
CA ASN A 12 6.69 -17.94 -0.80
C ASN A 12 5.30 -18.19 -0.23
N THR A 13 5.20 -18.18 1.08
CA THR A 13 3.94 -18.06 1.82
C THR A 13 3.69 -16.61 2.23
N VAL A 14 2.43 -16.23 2.34
CA VAL A 14 2.02 -14.85 2.65
C VAL A 14 1.08 -14.84 3.84
N VAL A 15 1.35 -13.94 4.78
CA VAL A 15 0.41 -13.56 5.84
C VAL A 15 -0.02 -12.12 5.56
N MET A 16 -1.29 -11.91 5.29
CA MET A 16 -1.88 -10.60 4.97
C MET A 16 -2.78 -10.13 6.10
N LYS A 17 -2.40 -9.06 6.77
CA LYS A 17 -3.29 -8.34 7.67
C LYS A 17 -4.12 -7.34 6.87
N LEU A 18 -5.41 -7.43 6.99
CA LEU A 18 -6.35 -6.50 6.36
C LEU A 18 -6.44 -5.19 7.16
N SER A 19 -6.84 -4.12 6.48
CA SER A 19 -7.29 -2.91 7.18
C SER A 19 -8.53 -3.24 8.00
N GLU A 20 -8.59 -2.78 9.23
CA GLU A 20 -9.73 -2.93 10.13
C GLU A 20 -11.02 -2.29 9.59
N GLN A 21 -10.89 -1.30 8.72
CA GLN A 21 -12.03 -0.60 8.11
C GLN A 21 -12.58 -1.33 6.88
N THR A 22 -11.78 -2.17 6.22
CA THR A 22 -12.16 -2.80 4.94
C THR A 22 -11.79 -4.29 4.88
N PRO A 23 -12.24 -5.12 5.86
CA PRO A 23 -11.81 -6.52 5.91
C PRO A 23 -12.55 -7.43 4.93
N LEU A 24 -13.81 -7.11 4.57
CA LEU A 24 -14.70 -8.04 3.88
C LEU A 24 -14.19 -8.48 2.51
N THR A 25 -13.69 -7.55 1.69
CA THR A 25 -13.15 -7.87 0.36
C THR A 25 -11.94 -8.80 0.46
N GLY A 26 -11.06 -8.55 1.43
CA GLY A 26 -9.89 -9.40 1.64
C GLY A 26 -10.25 -10.81 2.12
N LEU A 27 -11.24 -10.93 2.99
CA LEU A 27 -11.77 -12.23 3.45
C LEU A 27 -12.46 -12.99 2.31
N HIS A 28 -13.20 -12.29 1.45
CA HIS A 28 -13.77 -12.89 0.26
C HIS A 28 -12.70 -13.44 -0.68
N VAL A 29 -11.63 -12.66 -0.94
CA VAL A 29 -10.49 -13.12 -1.74
C VAL A 29 -9.82 -14.34 -1.09
N ALA A 30 -9.72 -14.39 0.25
CA ALA A 30 -9.18 -15.55 0.95
C ALA A 30 -10.03 -16.82 0.71
N ALA A 31 -11.36 -16.69 0.68
CA ALA A 31 -12.24 -17.80 0.33
C ALA A 31 -12.01 -18.28 -1.11
N LEU A 32 -11.88 -17.34 -2.05
CA LEU A 32 -11.60 -17.65 -3.46
C LEU A 32 -10.23 -18.33 -3.66
N THR A 33 -9.20 -18.02 -2.87
CA THR A 33 -7.91 -18.71 -2.96
C THR A 33 -8.03 -20.18 -2.58
N LYS A 34 -8.85 -20.50 -1.58
CA LYS A 34 -9.13 -21.89 -1.20
C LYS A 34 -9.92 -22.61 -2.30
N GLU A 35 -10.94 -22.00 -2.86
CA GLU A 35 -11.74 -22.53 -3.96
C GLU A 35 -10.87 -22.77 -5.21
N ALA A 36 -9.92 -21.89 -5.49
CA ALA A 36 -8.96 -22.02 -6.59
C ALA A 36 -7.89 -23.11 -6.37
N GLY A 37 -7.92 -23.82 -5.24
CA GLY A 37 -7.02 -24.95 -4.96
C GLY A 37 -5.63 -24.57 -4.45
N PHE A 38 -5.43 -23.37 -3.91
CA PHE A 38 -4.18 -23.06 -3.24
C PHE A 38 -3.97 -23.98 -2.03
N PRO A 39 -2.77 -24.54 -1.83
CA PRO A 39 -2.50 -25.36 -0.68
C PRO A 39 -2.69 -24.59 0.64
N ASP A 40 -3.15 -25.29 1.67
CA ASP A 40 -3.33 -24.69 3.00
C ASP A 40 -2.02 -24.11 3.52
N GLY A 41 -2.10 -22.90 4.11
CA GLY A 41 -0.94 -22.19 4.67
C GLY A 41 -0.13 -21.35 3.66
N VAL A 42 -0.42 -21.41 2.35
CA VAL A 42 0.24 -20.55 1.35
C VAL A 42 -0.27 -19.13 1.42
N VAL A 43 -1.58 -18.93 1.52
CA VAL A 43 -2.23 -17.63 1.66
C VAL A 43 -2.99 -17.57 2.96
N ASN A 44 -2.53 -16.73 3.87
CA ASN A 44 -3.13 -16.57 5.19
C ASN A 44 -3.62 -15.12 5.33
N VAL A 45 -4.90 -14.95 5.60
CA VAL A 45 -5.52 -13.62 5.73
C VAL A 45 -6.02 -13.46 7.16
N ILE A 46 -5.54 -12.40 7.82
CA ILE A 46 -5.81 -12.14 9.24
C ILE A 46 -6.53 -10.80 9.37
N PRO A 47 -7.77 -10.75 9.85
CA PRO A 47 -8.38 -9.52 10.33
C PRO A 47 -7.78 -9.15 11.69
N GLY A 48 -7.67 -7.85 11.97
CA GLY A 48 -7.18 -7.38 13.27
C GLY A 48 -6.60 -5.99 13.23
N TYR A 49 -6.36 -5.44 14.40
CA TYR A 49 -5.81 -4.10 14.54
C TYR A 49 -4.31 -4.05 14.26
N GLY A 50 -3.84 -2.88 13.75
CA GLY A 50 -2.43 -2.65 13.49
C GLY A 50 -1.55 -2.85 14.71
N GLN A 51 -2.01 -2.36 15.88
CA GLN A 51 -1.28 -2.41 17.14
C GLN A 51 -1.17 -3.82 17.75
N THR A 52 -2.02 -4.76 17.36
CA THR A 52 -2.01 -6.15 17.83
C THR A 52 -1.55 -7.11 16.74
N ALA A 53 -2.41 -7.45 15.80
CA ALA A 53 -2.10 -8.40 14.72
C ALA A 53 -0.95 -7.89 13.83
N GLY A 54 -0.93 -6.59 13.48
CA GLY A 54 0.14 -5.99 12.71
C GLY A 54 1.48 -6.04 13.43
N ALA A 55 1.50 -5.64 14.70
CA ALA A 55 2.70 -5.68 15.53
C ALA A 55 3.22 -7.12 15.73
N ALA A 56 2.33 -8.09 15.89
CA ALA A 56 2.71 -9.50 15.99
C ALA A 56 3.43 -9.99 14.71
N ILE A 57 2.91 -9.65 13.53
CA ILE A 57 3.55 -10.02 12.25
C ILE A 57 4.93 -9.34 12.13
N VAL A 58 5.02 -8.04 12.43
CA VAL A 58 6.28 -7.28 12.30
C VAL A 58 7.37 -7.82 13.21
N ASN A 59 7.01 -8.26 14.42
CA ASN A 59 7.98 -8.75 15.40
C ASN A 59 8.23 -10.26 15.29
N HIS A 60 7.45 -11.02 14.50
CA HIS A 60 7.61 -12.47 14.42
C HIS A 60 8.95 -12.88 13.80
N PRO A 61 9.76 -13.73 14.41
CA PRO A 61 11.10 -14.07 13.92
C PRO A 61 11.09 -14.71 12.52
N ASP A 62 10.10 -15.53 12.21
CA ASP A 62 10.01 -16.28 10.94
C ASP A 62 9.39 -15.48 9.80
N VAL A 63 9.04 -14.20 10.01
CA VAL A 63 8.64 -13.29 8.95
C VAL A 63 9.88 -12.60 8.41
N HIS A 64 10.28 -12.91 7.19
CA HIS A 64 11.52 -12.40 6.59
C HIS A 64 11.36 -11.08 5.85
N LYS A 65 10.16 -10.79 5.36
CA LYS A 65 9.86 -9.56 4.63
C LYS A 65 8.53 -8.97 5.05
N ILE A 66 8.50 -7.64 5.22
CA ILE A 66 7.30 -6.83 5.45
C ILE A 66 7.06 -5.95 4.22
N ALA A 67 5.84 -5.93 3.73
CA ALA A 67 5.35 -4.93 2.78
C ALA A 67 4.21 -4.17 3.46
N PHE A 68 4.28 -2.85 3.46
CA PHE A 68 3.29 -2.00 4.13
C PHE A 68 2.95 -0.80 3.28
N THR A 69 1.66 -0.54 3.17
CA THR A 69 1.10 0.69 2.59
C THR A 69 0.28 1.40 3.67
N GLY A 70 0.57 2.66 3.93
CA GLY A 70 -0.15 3.44 4.93
C GLY A 70 0.57 4.72 5.35
N SER A 71 0.32 5.19 6.58
CA SER A 71 0.90 6.45 7.06
C SER A 71 2.41 6.36 7.24
N THR A 72 3.09 7.50 7.04
CA THR A 72 4.55 7.62 7.26
C THR A 72 4.93 7.31 8.71
N GLU A 73 4.08 7.69 9.67
CA GLU A 73 4.31 7.42 11.08
C GLU A 73 4.36 5.92 11.37
N VAL A 74 3.35 5.18 10.91
CA VAL A 74 3.32 3.72 11.06
C VAL A 74 4.45 3.05 10.29
N GLY A 75 4.79 3.55 9.09
CA GLY A 75 5.92 3.05 8.31
C GLY A 75 7.26 3.16 9.05
N ARG A 76 7.50 4.28 9.74
CA ARG A 76 8.70 4.46 10.60
C ARG A 76 8.73 3.44 11.74
N LEU A 77 7.58 3.25 12.41
CA LEU A 77 7.47 2.27 13.50
C LEU A 77 7.77 0.84 13.00
N ILE A 78 7.21 0.46 11.86
CA ILE A 78 7.46 -0.85 11.24
C ILE A 78 8.95 -1.01 10.90
N GLN A 79 9.57 0.00 10.30
CA GLN A 79 10.99 -0.03 9.95
C GLN A 79 11.88 -0.21 11.18
N GLN A 80 11.58 0.49 12.27
CA GLN A 80 12.32 0.38 13.53
C GLN A 80 12.18 -1.02 14.15
N GLN A 81 10.97 -1.57 14.17
CA GLN A 81 10.72 -2.90 14.73
C GLN A 81 11.34 -4.02 13.87
N ALA A 82 11.20 -3.93 12.55
CA ALA A 82 11.73 -4.89 11.60
C ALA A 82 13.27 -4.98 11.64
N ALA A 83 13.94 -3.88 11.93
CA ALA A 83 15.40 -3.81 12.04
C ALA A 83 15.97 -4.76 13.11
N LYS A 84 15.22 -5.06 14.17
CA LYS A 84 15.66 -5.98 15.23
C LYS A 84 16.00 -7.38 14.71
N ASN A 85 15.31 -7.82 13.65
CA ASN A 85 15.49 -9.14 13.03
C ASN A 85 16.01 -9.02 11.58
N LEU A 86 16.56 -7.86 11.20
CA LEU A 86 17.12 -7.60 9.87
C LEU A 86 16.16 -7.95 8.73
N LYS A 87 14.84 -7.73 8.93
CA LYS A 87 13.82 -8.03 7.93
C LYS A 87 13.95 -7.08 6.73
N LYS A 88 13.66 -7.60 5.56
CA LYS A 88 13.45 -6.75 4.36
C LYS A 88 12.15 -5.99 4.52
N VAL A 89 12.16 -4.68 4.26
CA VAL A 89 10.96 -3.83 4.37
C VAL A 89 10.75 -3.08 3.06
N THR A 90 9.52 -3.12 2.56
CA THR A 90 9.05 -2.29 1.45
C THR A 90 7.93 -1.42 1.97
N LEU A 91 8.06 -0.10 1.82
CA LEU A 91 7.11 0.87 2.32
C LEU A 91 6.55 1.72 1.18
N GLU A 92 5.22 1.79 1.10
CA GLU A 92 4.48 2.73 0.27
C GLU A 92 3.74 3.68 1.21
N LEU A 93 4.23 4.89 1.31
CA LEU A 93 3.81 5.84 2.33
C LEU A 93 3.14 7.07 1.71
N GLY A 94 2.59 7.91 2.56
CA GLY A 94 2.01 9.18 2.13
C GLY A 94 3.05 10.09 1.45
N GLY A 95 2.58 10.94 0.57
CA GLY A 95 3.40 11.89 -0.17
C GLY A 95 2.54 13.02 -0.72
N LYS A 96 3.14 13.89 -1.50
CA LYS A 96 2.49 15.00 -2.19
C LYS A 96 2.51 14.87 -3.72
N SER A 97 3.17 13.86 -4.25
CA SER A 97 3.20 13.48 -5.68
C SER A 97 3.17 14.69 -6.63
N PRO A 98 4.16 15.59 -6.59
CA PRO A 98 4.14 16.80 -7.40
C PRO A 98 4.13 16.43 -8.89
N ALA A 99 3.27 17.09 -9.66
CA ALA A 99 3.30 17.04 -11.11
C ALA A 99 3.87 18.37 -11.63
N ILE A 100 4.88 18.30 -12.50
CA ILE A 100 5.55 19.48 -13.05
C ILE A 100 5.23 19.53 -14.54
N VAL A 101 4.61 20.63 -14.97
CA VAL A 101 4.29 20.89 -16.38
C VAL A 101 5.25 21.98 -16.88
N LEU A 102 6.11 21.64 -17.84
CA LEU A 102 7.04 22.58 -18.44
C LEU A 102 6.32 23.45 -19.51
N LYS A 103 6.90 24.61 -19.82
CA LYS A 103 6.30 25.61 -20.74
C LYS A 103 6.07 25.11 -22.17
N ASP A 104 6.84 24.11 -22.58
CA ASP A 104 6.79 23.48 -23.90
C ASP A 104 5.96 22.17 -23.93
N ALA A 105 5.31 21.83 -22.82
CA ALA A 105 4.46 20.66 -22.74
C ALA A 105 3.20 20.83 -23.58
N ASN A 106 2.67 19.73 -24.12
CA ASN A 106 1.33 19.72 -24.70
C ASN A 106 0.28 19.88 -23.59
N LEU A 107 -0.39 21.02 -23.58
CA LEU A 107 -1.31 21.39 -22.49
C LEU A 107 -2.48 20.43 -22.36
N GLU A 108 -3.07 19.96 -23.46
CA GLU A 108 -4.22 19.05 -23.42
C GLU A 108 -3.84 17.72 -22.76
N LYS A 109 -2.70 17.13 -23.17
CA LYS A 109 -2.17 15.90 -22.57
C LYS A 109 -1.77 16.10 -21.10
N ALA A 110 -1.21 17.26 -20.76
CA ALA A 110 -0.84 17.58 -19.39
C ALA A 110 -2.07 17.65 -18.49
N VAL A 111 -3.14 18.29 -18.93
CA VAL A 111 -4.42 18.37 -18.21
C VAL A 111 -5.03 16.99 -18.03
N GLU A 112 -5.10 16.19 -19.09
CA GLU A 112 -5.63 14.83 -19.04
C GLU A 112 -4.84 13.95 -18.05
N ALA A 113 -3.51 13.97 -18.15
CA ALA A 113 -2.64 13.17 -17.30
C ALA A 113 -2.71 13.59 -15.83
N THR A 114 -2.71 14.88 -15.52
CA THR A 114 -2.79 15.39 -14.15
C THR A 114 -4.18 15.16 -13.56
N HIS A 115 -5.23 15.31 -14.34
CA HIS A 115 -6.59 14.98 -13.92
C HIS A 115 -6.71 13.49 -13.57
N PHE A 116 -6.27 12.61 -14.46
CA PHE A 116 -6.28 11.17 -14.20
C PHE A 116 -5.46 10.81 -12.95
N ALA A 117 -4.23 11.32 -12.85
CA ALA A 117 -3.35 11.03 -11.72
C ALA A 117 -3.91 11.50 -10.37
N LEU A 118 -4.68 12.61 -10.37
CA LEU A 118 -5.26 13.16 -9.15
C LEU A 118 -6.58 12.47 -8.76
N PHE A 119 -7.47 12.27 -9.72
CA PHE A 119 -8.85 11.85 -9.44
C PHE A 119 -9.10 10.34 -9.59
N PHE A 120 -8.16 9.61 -10.16
CA PHE A 120 -8.27 8.15 -10.23
C PHE A 120 -8.37 7.56 -8.82
N ASN A 121 -9.36 6.71 -8.58
CA ASN A 121 -9.70 6.14 -7.28
C ASN A 121 -10.05 7.17 -6.18
N MET A 122 -10.64 8.30 -6.56
CA MET A 122 -11.19 9.31 -5.65
C MET A 122 -10.18 9.84 -4.64
N VAL A 123 -8.90 9.97 -5.04
CA VAL A 123 -7.83 10.54 -4.19
C VAL A 123 -7.53 9.73 -2.91
N THR A 124 -8.20 8.60 -2.70
CA THR A 124 -8.09 7.81 -1.47
C THR A 124 -6.73 7.14 -1.30
N PHE A 125 -5.95 7.00 -2.36
CA PHE A 125 -4.68 6.27 -2.31
C PHE A 125 -3.49 7.10 -1.80
N GLN A 126 -3.55 8.43 -1.85
CA GLN A 126 -2.40 9.28 -1.52
C GLN A 126 -2.63 10.33 -0.45
N ASN A 127 -3.84 10.51 0.04
CA ASN A 127 -4.17 11.65 0.89
C ASN A 127 -4.84 11.28 2.20
N TYR A 128 -4.05 10.85 3.15
CA TYR A 128 -4.47 10.93 4.55
C TYR A 128 -4.34 12.36 5.13
N HIS A 129 -3.93 13.35 4.30
CA HIS A 129 -3.85 14.77 4.68
C HIS A 129 -4.23 15.64 3.48
N SER A 130 -5.53 15.83 3.28
CA SER A 130 -6.13 16.50 2.11
C SER A 130 -5.97 18.03 2.05
N ASP A 131 -5.33 18.67 3.01
CA ASP A 131 -5.37 20.13 3.13
C ASP A 131 -4.45 20.89 2.16
N ARG A 132 -3.75 20.21 1.25
CA ARG A 132 -2.76 20.85 0.36
C ARG A 132 -2.96 20.63 -1.14
N ILE A 133 -4.05 20.04 -1.57
CA ILE A 133 -4.33 19.82 -3.02
C ILE A 133 -4.50 21.16 -3.77
N ASN A 134 -5.04 22.17 -3.11
CA ASN A 134 -5.30 23.48 -3.72
C ASN A 134 -4.05 24.28 -4.12
N TYR A 135 -2.87 23.94 -3.58
CA TYR A 135 -1.65 24.70 -3.87
C TYR A 135 -0.88 24.18 -5.08
N THR A 136 -1.06 22.93 -5.48
CA THR A 136 -0.29 22.34 -6.58
C THR A 136 -0.80 22.76 -7.95
N VAL A 137 -2.10 23.01 -8.10
CA VAL A 137 -2.70 23.44 -9.35
C VAL A 137 -2.50 24.95 -9.56
N GLN A 138 -2.51 25.76 -8.51
CA GLN A 138 -2.38 27.21 -8.61
C GLN A 138 -0.95 27.70 -8.92
N SER A 139 0.07 26.92 -8.56
CA SER A 139 1.48 27.25 -8.88
C SER A 139 1.92 26.78 -10.27
N MET A 140 1.06 26.08 -11.02
CA MET A 140 1.35 25.59 -12.37
C MET A 140 0.88 26.52 -13.50
N ILE A 141 0.17 27.61 -13.19
CA ILE A 141 -0.47 28.50 -14.20
C ILE A 141 0.14 29.91 -14.21
N THR A 142 1.33 30.11 -13.67
CA THR A 142 2.06 31.39 -13.81
C THR A 142 3.25 31.28 -14.72
#